data_420c18460a2b266ec1e3653367344a7d
#
_entry.id   420c18460a2b266ec1e3653367344a7d
#
_cell.length_a   1.000
_cell.length_b   1.000
_cell.length_c   1.000
_cell.angle_alpha   90.00
_cell.angle_beta   90.00
_cell.angle_gamma   90.00
#
_symmetry.space_group_name_H-M   'P 1'
#
loop_
_entity.id
_entity.type
_entity.pdbx_description
1 polymer ?
#
loop_
_entity_poly.entity_id
_entity_poly.type
_entity_poly.pdbx_seq_one_letter_code
_entity_poly.pdbx_strand_id
1 'polypeptide(L)'
;MVNGSSNEAEIATRVKARALKIIGVTIIPRHNRPPADDNTGWNAAKTKARNEVNQWIRTKAPFDAVIDFDKVVQDPANADMIYPPFNCGDGIHPSPRGYYELGRSLRLDLFQPSR
;
A
#
# COMPACT_ATOMS: atom_id res chain seq x y z
N MET A 1 -10.97 -14.69 -0.89
CA MET A 1 -10.48 -13.44 -1.47
C MET A 1 -11.43 -12.32 -1.18
N VAL A 2 -10.91 -11.23 -0.81
CA VAL A 2 -11.71 -10.08 -0.42
C VAL A 2 -12.42 -9.45 -1.62
N ASN A 3 -13.63 -8.99 -1.42
CA ASN A 3 -14.43 -8.32 -2.45
C ASN A 3 -13.76 -7.05 -3.00
N GLY A 4 -12.88 -6.43 -2.22
CA GLY A 4 -12.13 -5.26 -2.64
C GLY A 4 -11.33 -5.45 -3.91
N SER A 5 -10.66 -6.59 -4.06
CA SER A 5 -9.85 -6.86 -5.27
C SER A 5 -10.70 -6.99 -6.54
N SER A 6 -11.93 -7.52 -6.42
CA SER A 6 -12.86 -7.59 -7.56
C SER A 6 -13.32 -6.19 -7.96
N ASN A 7 -13.62 -5.34 -6.98
CA ASN A 7 -14.02 -3.96 -7.24
C ASN A 7 -12.88 -3.14 -7.86
N GLU A 8 -11.67 -3.33 -7.37
CA GLU A 8 -10.47 -2.67 -7.91
C GLU A 8 -10.19 -3.10 -9.34
N ALA A 9 -10.37 -4.38 -9.66
CA ALA A 9 -10.21 -4.89 -11.02
C ALA A 9 -11.26 -4.28 -11.96
N GLU A 10 -12.50 -4.13 -11.51
CA GLU A 10 -13.56 -3.48 -12.29
C GLU A 10 -13.24 -2.00 -12.53
N ILE A 11 -12.78 -1.30 -11.50
CA ILE A 11 -12.35 0.11 -11.63
C ILE A 11 -11.25 0.21 -12.68
N ALA A 12 -10.24 -0.66 -12.62
CA ALA A 12 -9.14 -0.66 -13.58
C ALA A 12 -9.65 -0.87 -15.00
N THR A 13 -10.59 -1.79 -15.21
CA THR A 13 -11.20 -2.05 -16.52
C THR A 13 -11.89 -0.81 -17.05
N ARG A 14 -12.68 -0.12 -16.22
CA ARG A 14 -13.40 1.09 -16.62
C ARG A 14 -12.45 2.24 -16.94
N VAL A 15 -11.38 2.40 -16.17
CA VAL A 15 -10.37 3.44 -16.40
C VAL A 15 -9.67 3.20 -17.74
N LYS A 16 -9.28 1.97 -18.01
CA LYS A 16 -8.60 1.60 -19.27
C LYS A 16 -9.51 1.77 -20.48
N ALA A 17 -10.80 1.50 -20.33
CA ALA A 17 -11.78 1.72 -21.39
C ALA A 17 -11.87 3.19 -21.81
N ARG A 18 -11.44 4.12 -20.94
CA ARG A 18 -11.36 5.56 -21.21
C ARG A 18 -9.99 6.00 -21.69
N ALA A 19 -9.11 5.07 -22.05
CA ALA A 19 -7.73 5.32 -22.46
C ALA A 19 -6.90 6.07 -21.37
N LEU A 20 -7.26 5.86 -20.10
CA LEU A 20 -6.55 6.42 -18.98
C LEU A 20 -5.59 5.38 -18.38
N LYS A 21 -4.49 5.86 -17.83
CA LYS A 21 -3.54 5.03 -17.10
C LYS A 21 -4.01 4.85 -15.66
N ILE A 22 -3.89 3.63 -15.13
CA ILE A 22 -4.17 3.36 -13.73
C ILE A 22 -2.92 2.83 -13.03
N ILE A 23 -2.59 3.44 -11.90
CA ILE A 23 -1.45 3.08 -11.08
C ILE A 23 -1.97 2.53 -9.76
N GLY A 24 -1.57 1.31 -9.41
CA GLY A 24 -1.88 0.72 -8.12
C GLY A 24 -0.83 1.10 -7.08
N VAL A 25 -1.27 1.27 -5.84
CA VAL A 25 -0.38 1.55 -4.72
C VAL A 25 -0.62 0.50 -3.64
N THR A 26 0.44 -0.08 -3.10
CA THR A 26 0.30 -1.02 -2.00
C THR A 26 -0.09 -0.31 -0.71
N ILE A 27 -0.77 -1.05 0.17
CA ILE A 27 -1.22 -0.55 1.47
C ILE A 27 -0.04 -0.65 2.43
N ILE A 28 0.36 0.46 3.04
CA ILE A 28 1.46 0.48 4.00
C ILE A 28 1.12 -0.31 5.27
N PRO A 29 2.12 -0.78 6.04
CA PRO A 29 1.90 -1.52 7.26
C PRO A 29 1.10 -0.72 8.27
N ARG A 30 0.38 -1.43 9.12
CA ARG A 30 -0.35 -0.82 10.21
C ARG A 30 0.02 -1.53 11.51
N HIS A 31 0.19 -0.75 12.55
CA HIS A 31 0.63 -1.26 13.83
C HIS A 31 -0.31 -2.32 14.38
N ASN A 32 0.25 -3.44 14.80
CA ASN A 32 -0.50 -4.56 15.37
C ASN A 32 0.30 -5.11 16.57
N ARG A 33 0.35 -4.35 17.66
CA ARG A 33 1.03 -4.76 18.89
C ARG A 33 0.02 -5.02 20.00
N PRO A 34 0.31 -5.96 20.90
CA PRO A 34 -0.45 -6.12 22.14
C PRO A 34 -0.08 -5.06 23.19
N PRO A 35 -1.02 -4.63 24.04
CA PRO A 35 -2.44 -4.86 23.84
C PRO A 35 -2.88 -4.20 22.55
N ALA A 36 -3.80 -4.83 21.85
CA ALA A 36 -4.33 -4.21 20.64
C ALA A 36 -4.72 -2.79 21.00
N ASP A 37 -4.12 -1.85 20.32
CA ASP A 37 -4.52 -0.47 20.49
C ASP A 37 -5.90 -0.34 19.89
N ASP A 38 -6.91 -0.37 20.73
CA ASP A 38 -8.29 -0.36 20.30
C ASP A 38 -8.64 0.87 19.47
N ASN A 39 -7.84 1.92 19.60
CA ASN A 39 -8.02 3.12 18.78
C ASN A 39 -7.83 2.86 17.30
N THR A 40 -7.05 1.85 16.93
CA THR A 40 -6.82 1.52 15.52
C THR A 40 -7.78 0.47 14.99
N GLY A 41 -8.40 -0.32 15.86
CA GLY A 41 -9.20 -1.46 15.46
C GLY A 41 -8.44 -2.48 14.60
N TRP A 42 -7.11 -2.51 14.67
CA TRP A 42 -6.30 -3.36 13.82
C TRP A 42 -5.93 -4.66 14.55
N ASN A 43 -5.88 -5.76 13.81
CA ASN A 43 -5.58 -7.08 14.34
C ASN A 43 -4.86 -7.95 13.30
N ALA A 44 -4.48 -9.16 13.71
CA ALA A 44 -3.75 -10.09 12.83
C ALA A 44 -4.55 -10.48 11.58
N ALA A 45 -5.86 -10.61 11.68
CA ALA A 45 -6.71 -10.93 10.53
C ALA A 45 -6.67 -9.82 9.48
N LYS A 46 -6.69 -8.57 9.92
CA LYS A 46 -6.58 -7.41 9.03
C LYS A 46 -5.20 -7.30 8.41
N THR A 47 -4.14 -7.60 9.15
CA THR A 47 -2.78 -7.69 8.61
C THR A 47 -2.69 -8.75 7.52
N LYS A 48 -3.26 -9.91 7.75
CA LYS A 48 -3.31 -10.98 6.75
C LYS A 48 -4.04 -10.51 5.48
N ALA A 49 -5.20 -9.90 5.64
CA ALA A 49 -5.98 -9.37 4.51
C ALA A 49 -5.18 -8.31 3.73
N ARG A 50 -4.50 -7.40 4.44
CA ARG A 50 -3.60 -6.41 3.81
C ARG A 50 -2.51 -7.09 2.98
N ASN A 51 -1.86 -8.09 3.55
CA ASN A 51 -0.79 -8.81 2.87
C ASN A 51 -1.29 -9.51 1.61
N GLU A 52 -2.47 -10.11 1.67
CA GLU A 52 -3.10 -10.75 0.51
C GLU A 52 -3.44 -9.73 -0.58
N VAL A 53 -4.00 -8.60 -0.22
CA VAL A 53 -4.29 -7.51 -1.16
C VAL A 53 -3.02 -6.97 -1.79
N ASN A 54 -1.99 -6.72 -1.00
CA ASN A 54 -0.70 -6.24 -1.52
C ASN A 54 -0.07 -7.25 -2.48
N GLN A 55 -0.15 -8.53 -2.15
CA GLN A 55 0.35 -9.57 -3.05
C GLN A 55 -0.40 -9.56 -4.39
N TRP A 56 -1.72 -9.40 -4.35
CA TRP A 56 -2.54 -9.28 -5.55
C TRP A 56 -2.16 -8.03 -6.36
N ILE A 57 -1.99 -6.89 -5.69
CA ILE A 57 -1.58 -5.64 -6.34
C ILE A 57 -0.24 -5.82 -7.07
N ARG A 58 0.72 -6.52 -6.45
CA ARG A 58 2.05 -6.71 -7.02
C ARG A 58 2.08 -7.69 -8.19
N THR A 59 1.17 -8.67 -8.22
CA THR A 59 1.34 -9.83 -9.10
C THR A 59 0.23 -10.02 -10.11
N LYS A 60 -1.02 -9.65 -9.80
CA LYS A 60 -2.18 -10.02 -10.61
C LYS A 60 -3.08 -8.85 -10.99
N ALA A 61 -2.97 -7.73 -10.30
CA ALA A 61 -3.85 -6.60 -10.55
C ALA A 61 -3.64 -6.03 -11.96
N PRO A 62 -4.68 -5.64 -12.65
CA PRO A 62 -4.59 -5.13 -14.03
C PRO A 62 -4.21 -3.64 -14.05
N PHE A 63 -3.22 -3.25 -13.26
CA PHE A 63 -2.70 -1.89 -13.22
C PHE A 63 -1.59 -1.70 -14.26
N ASP A 64 -1.47 -0.48 -14.77
CA ASP A 64 -0.40 -0.15 -15.71
C ASP A 64 0.96 -0.06 -15.04
N ALA A 65 0.97 0.30 -13.76
CA ALA A 65 2.17 0.32 -12.92
C ALA A 65 1.79 0.16 -11.46
N VAL A 66 2.77 -0.15 -10.62
CA VAL A 66 2.59 -0.29 -9.18
C VAL A 66 3.61 0.55 -8.45
N ILE A 67 3.15 1.31 -7.46
CA ILE A 67 4.00 2.02 -6.51
C ILE A 67 3.96 1.22 -5.21
N ASP A 68 5.10 0.70 -4.78
CA ASP A 68 5.18 -0.20 -3.63
C ASP A 68 5.56 0.55 -2.36
N PHE A 69 4.65 1.38 -1.86
CA PHE A 69 4.84 2.13 -0.63
C PHE A 69 5.03 1.22 0.59
N ASP A 70 4.40 0.05 0.59
CA ASP A 70 4.57 -0.92 1.66
C ASP A 70 6.06 -1.27 1.86
N LYS A 71 6.75 -1.58 0.78
CA LYS A 71 8.18 -1.91 0.86
C LYS A 71 9.07 -0.73 1.25
N VAL A 72 8.64 0.48 0.96
CA VAL A 72 9.41 1.68 1.31
C VAL A 72 9.44 1.89 2.82
N VAL A 73 8.30 1.71 3.50
CA VAL A 73 8.16 2.07 4.91
C VAL A 73 8.12 0.89 5.86
N GLN A 74 8.10 -0.34 5.38
CA GLN A 74 8.07 -1.51 6.26
C GLN A 74 9.36 -1.66 7.07
N ASP A 75 9.23 -2.17 8.27
CA ASP A 75 10.37 -2.50 9.10
C ASP A 75 11.11 -3.73 8.54
N PRO A 76 12.42 -3.63 8.28
CA PRO A 76 13.19 -4.79 7.83
C PRO A 76 13.14 -5.99 8.78
N ALA A 77 12.91 -5.75 10.07
CA ALA A 77 12.80 -6.82 11.06
C ALA A 77 11.38 -7.40 11.16
N ASN A 78 10.37 -6.64 10.73
CA ASN A 78 8.98 -7.09 10.75
C ASN A 78 8.16 -6.34 9.69
N ALA A 79 7.95 -7.00 8.56
CA ALA A 79 7.26 -6.40 7.40
C ALA A 79 5.80 -6.00 7.66
N ASP A 80 5.22 -6.43 8.76
CA ASP A 80 3.86 -6.06 9.14
C ASP A 80 3.78 -4.73 9.89
N MET A 81 4.93 -4.10 10.16
CA MET A 81 5.02 -2.86 10.92
C MET A 81 5.77 -1.78 10.14
N ILE A 82 5.45 -0.53 10.43
CA ILE A 82 6.21 0.61 9.90
C ILE A 82 7.56 0.66 10.61
N TYR A 83 8.63 0.85 9.83
CA TYR A 83 9.97 1.03 10.37
C TYR A 83 9.99 2.20 11.37
N PRO A 84 10.52 2.02 12.59
CA PRO A 84 10.40 3.04 13.63
C PRO A 84 10.77 4.46 13.22
N PRO A 85 11.89 4.72 12.50
CA PRO A 85 12.21 6.09 12.05
C PRO A 85 11.19 6.69 11.09
N PHE A 86 10.37 5.86 10.44
CA PHE A 86 9.37 6.29 9.48
C PHE A 86 7.96 6.36 10.08
N ASN A 87 7.84 6.06 11.37
CA ASN A 87 6.58 6.01 12.10
C ASN A 87 6.43 7.29 12.92
N CYS A 88 5.27 7.93 12.84
CA CYS A 88 5.02 9.13 13.65
C CYS A 88 4.80 8.83 15.15
N GLY A 89 4.62 7.55 15.51
CA GLY A 89 4.42 7.10 16.88
C GLY A 89 3.13 6.33 17.11
N ASP A 90 2.17 6.41 16.21
CA ASP A 90 0.89 5.72 16.34
C ASP A 90 0.85 4.36 15.62
N GLY A 91 1.89 4.01 14.87
CA GLY A 91 1.94 2.77 14.10
C GLY A 91 1.09 2.76 12.85
N ILE A 92 0.53 3.90 12.46
CA ILE A 92 -0.41 4.03 11.35
C ILE A 92 0.09 5.03 10.32
N HIS A 93 0.56 6.19 10.78
CA HIS A 93 0.94 7.29 9.92
C HIS A 93 2.45 7.39 9.81
N PRO A 94 2.98 7.64 8.61
CA PRO A 94 4.40 7.92 8.47
C PRO A 94 4.82 9.20 9.19
N SER A 95 6.06 9.20 9.69
CA SER A 95 6.71 10.41 10.19
C SER A 95 7.07 11.35 9.01
N PRO A 96 7.51 12.59 9.27
CA PRO A 96 8.04 13.45 8.21
C PRO A 96 9.12 12.75 7.37
N ARG A 97 10.01 12.00 8.01
CA ARG A 97 11.03 11.22 7.32
C ARG A 97 10.41 10.10 6.47
N GLY A 98 9.38 9.44 6.99
CA GLY A 98 8.63 8.42 6.24
C GLY A 98 7.98 9.00 4.99
N TYR A 99 7.32 10.12 5.11
CA TYR A 99 6.73 10.81 3.95
C TYR A 99 7.79 11.25 2.95
N TYR A 100 8.93 11.73 3.42
CA TYR A 100 10.05 12.07 2.54
C TYR A 100 10.50 10.86 1.73
N GLU A 101 10.68 9.71 2.36
CA GLU A 101 11.09 8.48 1.66
C GLU A 101 10.02 7.98 0.69
N LEU A 102 8.75 8.09 1.04
CA LEU A 102 7.66 7.76 0.11
C LEU A 102 7.73 8.65 -1.14
N GLY A 103 7.84 9.95 -0.95
CA GLY A 103 7.95 10.89 -2.07
C GLY A 103 9.20 10.63 -2.92
N ARG A 104 10.33 10.39 -2.28
CA ARG A 104 11.61 10.13 -2.97
C ARG A 104 11.56 8.83 -3.79
N SER A 105 10.77 7.86 -3.37
CA SER A 105 10.65 6.58 -4.06
C SER A 105 9.85 6.65 -5.37
N LEU A 106 9.12 7.73 -5.59
CA LEU A 106 8.28 7.87 -6.77
C LEU A 106 9.12 8.04 -8.03
N ARG A 107 8.77 7.27 -9.04
CA ARG A 107 9.36 7.39 -10.38
C ARG A 107 8.47 8.30 -11.21
N LEU A 108 8.99 9.43 -11.62
CA LEU A 108 8.24 10.42 -12.38
C LEU A 108 7.83 9.91 -13.77
N ASP A 109 8.56 8.97 -14.34
CA ASP A 109 8.22 8.37 -15.62
C ASP A 109 6.89 7.61 -15.59
N LEU A 110 6.41 7.17 -14.41
CA LEU A 110 5.10 6.54 -14.26
C LEU A 110 3.94 7.48 -14.60
N PHE A 111 4.15 8.78 -14.48
CA PHE A 111 3.13 9.80 -14.68
C PHE A 111 3.17 10.42 -16.07
N GLN A 112 4.02 9.91 -16.96
CA GLN A 112 4.08 10.39 -18.32
C GLN A 112 2.95 9.79 -19.15
N PRO A 113 2.43 10.56 -20.14
CA PRO A 113 1.38 10.03 -21.01
C PRO A 113 1.85 8.78 -21.75
N SER A 114 0.94 7.82 -21.91
CA SER A 114 1.17 6.67 -22.79
C SER A 114 1.23 7.15 -24.24
N ARG A 115 2.20 6.66 -24.96
CA ARG A 115 2.31 6.92 -26.39
C ARG A 115 1.57 5.86 -27.19
#